data_718283037d0f9f5948221bb7501e5948
#
_entry.id   718283037d0f9f5948221bb7501e5948
#
_cell.length_a   1.000
_cell.length_b   1.000
_cell.length_c   1.000
_cell.angle_alpha   90.00
_cell.angle_beta   90.00
_cell.angle_gamma   90.00
#
_symmetry.space_group_name_H-M   'P 1'
#
loop_
_entity.id
_entity.type
_entity.pdbx_description
1 polymer ?
#
loop_
_entity_poly.entity_id
_entity_poly.type
_entity_poly.pdbx_seq_one_letter_code
_entity_poly.pdbx_strand_id
1 'polypeptide(L)'
;MSRRVKKNYDVLKVLAKCKPYMRRAIIKAADKDLLEAITECFLNICKNTIKISPNTYKKLAQYSRHIEVVADKSKPLAQRRRVILQKGDGFLPFLLAPVLEQLASFLTK
;
A
#
# COMPACT_ATOMS: atom_id res chain seq x y z
N MET A 1 5.85 -4.49 12.49
CA MET A 1 5.86 -3.72 11.24
C MET A 1 7.20 -3.00 11.09
N SER A 2 7.70 -2.84 9.88
CA SER A 2 9.04 -2.34 9.65
C SER A 2 9.19 -0.85 9.98
N ARG A 3 10.44 -0.44 10.21
CA ARG A 3 10.79 0.96 10.42
C ARG A 3 10.41 1.80 9.19
N ARG A 4 10.56 1.23 8.00
CA ARG A 4 10.27 1.92 6.73
C ARG A 4 8.79 2.31 6.65
N VAL A 5 7.88 1.40 7.01
CA VAL A 5 6.44 1.68 7.03
C VAL A 5 6.12 2.77 8.07
N LYS A 6 6.70 2.68 9.25
CA LYS A 6 6.49 3.68 10.30
C LYS A 6 7.00 5.05 9.88
N LYS A 7 8.17 5.11 9.24
CA LYS A 7 8.76 6.35 8.76
C LYS A 7 7.87 7.04 7.73
N ASN A 8 7.19 6.26 6.89
CA ASN A 8 6.34 6.79 5.82
C ASN A 8 4.87 6.88 6.20
N TYR A 9 4.55 6.76 7.49
CA TYR A 9 3.17 6.68 7.98
C TYR A 9 2.31 7.86 7.50
N ASP A 10 2.81 9.09 7.62
CA ASP A 10 2.03 10.26 7.25
C ASP A 10 1.72 10.30 5.75
N VAL A 11 2.70 9.96 4.91
CA VAL A 11 2.49 9.90 3.47
C VAL A 11 1.52 8.79 3.11
N LEU A 12 1.63 7.62 3.77
CA LEU A 12 0.71 6.51 3.53
C LEU A 12 -0.72 6.89 3.90
N LYS A 13 -0.92 7.67 4.96
CA LYS A 13 -2.25 8.19 5.33
C LYS A 13 -2.82 9.07 4.21
N VAL A 14 -2.00 9.96 3.66
CA VAL A 14 -2.44 10.82 2.57
C VAL A 14 -2.82 9.98 1.37
N LEU A 15 -1.99 8.99 1.00
CA LEU A 15 -2.27 8.11 -0.13
C LEU A 15 -3.59 7.35 0.02
N ALA A 16 -3.93 6.97 1.24
CA ALA A 16 -5.16 6.22 1.50
C ALA A 16 -6.43 7.08 1.34
N LYS A 17 -6.34 8.39 1.58
CA LYS A 17 -7.51 9.26 1.70
C LYS A 17 -7.61 10.36 0.64
N CYS A 18 -6.54 10.65 -0.09
CA CYS A 18 -6.54 11.78 -1.02
C CYS A 18 -7.31 11.46 -2.31
N LYS A 19 -7.55 12.51 -3.10
CA LYS A 19 -8.19 12.36 -4.41
C LYS A 19 -7.26 11.64 -5.38
N PRO A 20 -7.83 10.96 -6.40
CA PRO A 20 -7.01 10.19 -7.35
C PRO A 20 -5.89 10.97 -8.03
N TYR A 21 -6.13 12.22 -8.42
CA TYR A 21 -5.09 12.99 -9.09
C TYR A 21 -3.89 13.27 -8.17
N MET A 22 -4.16 13.50 -6.90
CA MET A 22 -3.12 13.74 -5.90
C MET A 22 -2.35 12.45 -5.62
N ARG A 23 -3.06 11.33 -5.52
CA ARG A 23 -2.44 10.02 -5.32
C ARG A 23 -1.47 9.71 -6.45
N ARG A 24 -1.88 9.92 -7.69
CA ARG A 24 -1.00 9.70 -8.84
C ARG A 24 0.23 10.61 -8.81
N ALA A 25 0.05 11.88 -8.44
CA ALA A 25 1.18 12.80 -8.33
C ALA A 25 2.19 12.34 -7.28
N ILE A 26 1.72 11.88 -6.11
CA ILE A 26 2.59 11.37 -5.05
C ILE A 26 3.35 10.14 -5.53
N ILE A 27 2.66 9.20 -6.19
CA ILE A 27 3.30 7.97 -6.67
C ILE A 27 4.32 8.26 -7.77
N LYS A 28 4.03 9.20 -8.68
CA LYS A 28 4.99 9.59 -9.71
C LYS A 28 6.28 10.15 -9.11
N ALA A 29 6.16 10.91 -8.03
CA ALA A 29 7.30 11.53 -7.35
C ALA A 29 7.92 10.64 -6.27
N ALA A 30 7.34 9.48 -5.99
CA ALA A 30 7.77 8.62 -4.90
C ALA A 30 9.19 8.11 -5.10
N ASP A 31 10.00 8.19 -4.04
CA ASP A 31 11.32 7.60 -4.03
C ASP A 31 11.23 6.09 -3.77
N LYS A 32 12.39 5.44 -3.83
CA LYS A 32 12.48 4.00 -3.58
C LYS A 32 11.94 3.63 -2.20
N ASP A 33 12.24 4.43 -1.20
CA ASP A 33 11.84 4.14 0.18
C ASP A 33 10.33 4.09 0.33
N LEU A 34 9.61 5.04 -0.26
CA LEU A 34 8.15 5.07 -0.22
C LEU A 34 7.55 3.87 -0.98
N LEU A 35 8.06 3.57 -2.17
CA LEU A 35 7.58 2.43 -2.93
C LEU A 35 7.81 1.10 -2.20
N GLU A 36 8.96 0.96 -1.55
CA GLU A 36 9.23 -0.23 -0.75
C GLU A 36 8.33 -0.31 0.48
N ALA A 37 7.98 0.84 1.08
CA ALA A 37 7.02 0.86 2.18
C ALA A 37 5.64 0.35 1.73
N ILE A 38 5.19 0.74 0.55
CA ILE A 38 3.94 0.26 -0.02
C ILE A 38 4.01 -1.26 -0.25
N THR A 39 5.12 -1.74 -0.81
CA THR A 39 5.34 -3.18 -1.01
C THR A 39 5.25 -3.94 0.31
N GLU A 40 5.85 -3.42 1.37
CA GLU A 40 5.79 -4.06 2.68
C GLU A 40 4.37 -4.12 3.25
N CYS A 41 3.57 -3.08 3.01
CA CYS A 41 2.15 -3.10 3.39
C CYS A 41 1.42 -4.27 2.71
N PHE A 42 1.65 -4.47 1.42
CA PHE A 42 1.07 -5.59 0.69
C PHE A 42 1.51 -6.93 1.28
N LEU A 43 2.81 -7.09 1.55
CA LEU A 43 3.35 -8.33 2.09
C LEU A 43 2.76 -8.65 3.46
N ASN A 44 2.56 -7.66 4.30
CA ASN A 44 1.98 -7.86 5.62
C ASN A 44 0.56 -8.41 5.54
N ILE A 45 -0.23 -7.94 4.59
CA ILE A 45 -1.58 -8.46 4.37
C ILE A 45 -1.52 -9.89 3.82
N CYS A 46 -0.65 -10.15 2.83
CA CYS A 46 -0.50 -11.47 2.23
C CYS A 46 -0.05 -12.52 3.24
N LYS A 47 0.75 -12.14 4.23
CA LYS A 47 1.25 -13.04 5.27
C LYS A 47 0.31 -13.19 6.45
N ASN A 48 -0.88 -12.61 6.37
CA ASN A 48 -1.86 -12.57 7.47
C ASN A 48 -1.33 -11.92 8.76
N THR A 49 -0.28 -11.14 8.65
CA THR A 49 0.23 -10.35 9.78
C THR A 49 -0.80 -9.28 10.17
N ILE A 50 -1.54 -8.80 9.19
CA ILE A 50 -2.61 -7.82 9.36
C ILE A 50 -3.91 -8.46 8.90
N LYS A 51 -4.91 -8.49 9.78
CA LYS A 51 -6.21 -9.04 9.45
C LYS A 51 -7.07 -8.04 8.71
N ILE A 52 -7.81 -8.52 7.73
CA ILE A 52 -8.72 -7.68 6.96
C ILE A 52 -10.13 -8.28 6.97
N SER A 53 -11.13 -7.43 6.80
CA SER A 53 -12.51 -7.86 6.75
C SER A 53 -12.80 -8.64 5.45
N PRO A 54 -13.85 -9.48 5.42
CA PRO A 54 -14.24 -10.18 4.20
C PRO A 54 -14.54 -9.22 3.03
N ASN A 55 -15.13 -8.06 3.30
CA ASN A 55 -15.41 -7.07 2.27
C ASN A 55 -14.12 -6.50 1.67
N THR A 56 -13.16 -6.17 2.52
CA THR A 56 -11.86 -5.69 2.07
C THR A 56 -11.16 -6.77 1.25
N TYR A 57 -11.21 -8.02 1.70
CA TYR A 57 -10.63 -9.14 0.97
C TYR A 57 -11.21 -9.26 -0.43
N LYS A 58 -12.54 -9.17 -0.56
CA LYS A 58 -13.19 -9.26 -1.88
C LYS A 58 -12.73 -8.16 -2.82
N LYS A 59 -12.60 -6.93 -2.31
CA LYS A 59 -12.13 -5.81 -3.12
C LYS A 59 -10.69 -5.99 -3.56
N LEU A 60 -9.82 -6.43 -2.67
CA LEU A 60 -8.42 -6.69 -3.00
C LEU A 60 -8.25 -7.85 -3.96
N ALA A 61 -9.10 -8.87 -3.84
CA ALA A 61 -9.04 -10.06 -4.72
C ALA A 61 -9.26 -9.70 -6.18
N GLN A 62 -10.04 -8.67 -6.47
CA GLN A 62 -10.25 -8.20 -7.85
C GLN A 62 -8.95 -7.70 -8.48
N TYR A 63 -7.99 -7.30 -7.67
CA TYR A 63 -6.72 -6.75 -8.13
C TYR A 63 -5.54 -7.67 -7.83
N SER A 64 -5.81 -8.97 -7.60
CA SER A 64 -4.77 -9.90 -7.14
C SER A 64 -3.54 -9.94 -8.03
N ARG A 65 -3.70 -9.92 -9.36
CA ARG A 65 -2.57 -9.92 -10.29
C ARG A 65 -1.72 -8.67 -10.15
N HIS A 66 -2.36 -7.52 -10.00
CA HIS A 66 -1.66 -6.25 -9.84
C HIS A 66 -0.93 -6.20 -8.50
N ILE A 67 -1.59 -6.66 -7.45
CA ILE A 67 -1.01 -6.70 -6.10
C ILE A 67 0.20 -7.63 -6.07
N GLU A 68 0.16 -8.78 -6.77
CA GLU A 68 1.28 -9.69 -6.85
C GLU A 68 2.53 -9.02 -7.43
N VAL A 69 2.36 -8.21 -8.49
CA VAL A 69 3.48 -7.48 -9.08
C VAL A 69 4.06 -6.48 -8.09
N VAL A 70 3.21 -5.70 -7.42
CA VAL A 70 3.66 -4.69 -6.47
C VAL A 70 4.32 -5.31 -5.26
N ALA A 71 3.87 -6.48 -4.83
CA ALA A 71 4.43 -7.19 -3.68
C ALA A 71 5.71 -7.95 -4.01
N ASP A 72 6.04 -8.12 -5.27
CA ASP A 72 7.19 -8.91 -5.71
C ASP A 72 8.45 -8.04 -5.76
N LYS A 73 9.32 -8.19 -4.76
CA LYS A 73 10.56 -7.42 -4.66
C LYS A 73 11.55 -7.70 -5.80
N SER A 74 11.37 -8.81 -6.53
CA SER A 74 12.21 -9.13 -7.68
C SER A 74 11.86 -8.30 -8.91
N LYS A 75 10.67 -7.69 -8.94
CA LYS A 75 10.25 -6.84 -10.05
C LYS A 75 10.88 -5.45 -9.94
N PRO A 76 11.28 -4.83 -11.08
CA PRO A 76 11.83 -3.47 -11.05
C PRO A 76 10.87 -2.46 -10.41
N LEU A 77 11.43 -1.47 -9.72
CA LEU A 77 10.64 -0.40 -9.12
C LEU A 77 9.77 0.31 -10.15
N ALA A 78 10.31 0.55 -11.35
CA ALA A 78 9.58 1.22 -12.42
C ALA A 78 8.31 0.44 -12.80
N GLN A 79 8.38 -0.88 -12.84
CA GLN A 79 7.24 -1.72 -13.14
C GLN A 79 6.20 -1.67 -12.02
N ARG A 80 6.65 -1.76 -10.77
CA ARG A 80 5.76 -1.69 -9.61
C ARG A 80 5.07 -0.32 -9.55
N ARG A 81 5.80 0.76 -9.78
CA ARG A 81 5.24 2.11 -9.85
C ARG A 81 4.17 2.21 -10.93
N ARG A 82 4.44 1.65 -12.09
CA ARG A 82 3.48 1.69 -13.22
C ARG A 82 2.17 1.02 -12.86
N VAL A 83 2.23 -0.14 -12.20
CA VAL A 83 1.03 -0.86 -11.78
C VAL A 83 0.21 -0.02 -10.80
N ILE A 84 0.88 0.61 -9.83
CA ILE A 84 0.21 1.47 -8.86
C ILE A 84 -0.45 2.66 -9.55
N LEU A 85 0.23 3.27 -10.53
CA LEU A 85 -0.33 4.40 -11.27
C LEU A 85 -1.57 4.02 -12.07
N GLN A 86 -1.57 2.81 -12.67
CA GLN A 86 -2.68 2.35 -13.50
C GLN A 86 -3.88 1.86 -12.70
N LYS A 87 -3.65 1.17 -11.59
CA LYS A 87 -4.70 0.46 -10.85
C LYS A 87 -4.82 0.86 -9.39
N GLY A 88 -3.87 1.65 -8.88
CA GLY A 88 -3.82 1.98 -7.45
C GLY A 88 -5.05 2.67 -6.91
N ASP A 89 -5.75 3.46 -7.72
CA ASP A 89 -6.97 4.13 -7.27
C ASP A 89 -8.03 3.12 -6.82
N GLY A 90 -8.02 1.91 -7.40
CA GLY A 90 -8.96 0.87 -7.04
C GLY A 90 -8.58 0.08 -5.80
N PHE A 91 -7.28 -0.08 -5.51
CA PHE A 91 -6.88 -0.96 -4.41
C PHE A 91 -6.10 -0.30 -3.28
N LEU A 92 -5.39 0.84 -3.52
CA LEU A 92 -4.58 1.45 -2.46
C LEU A 92 -5.36 1.81 -1.21
N PRO A 93 -6.54 2.45 -1.29
CA PRO A 93 -7.29 2.77 -0.07
C PRO A 93 -7.64 1.53 0.76
N PHE A 94 -8.06 0.46 0.09
CA PHE A 94 -8.46 -0.77 0.77
C PHE A 94 -7.28 -1.55 1.33
N LEU A 95 -6.12 -1.39 0.73
CA LEU A 95 -4.91 -2.02 1.18
C LEU A 95 -4.28 -1.27 2.34
N LEU A 96 -4.22 0.05 2.25
CA LEU A 96 -3.52 0.87 3.24
C LEU A 96 -4.33 1.05 4.53
N ALA A 97 -5.67 1.12 4.44
CA ALA A 97 -6.48 1.37 5.63
C ALA A 97 -6.25 0.37 6.77
N PRO A 98 -6.26 -0.97 6.53
CA PRO A 98 -6.01 -1.91 7.63
C PRO A 98 -4.61 -1.77 8.24
N VAL A 99 -3.61 -1.51 7.38
CA VAL A 99 -2.22 -1.34 7.84
C VAL A 99 -2.11 -0.10 8.71
N LEU A 100 -2.74 1.00 8.30
CA LEU A 100 -2.70 2.26 9.03
C LEU A 100 -3.42 2.16 10.36
N GLU A 101 -4.56 1.44 10.41
CA GLU A 101 -5.29 1.22 11.65
C GLU A 101 -4.44 0.47 12.67
N GLN A 102 -3.78 -0.60 12.24
CA GLN A 102 -2.93 -1.36 13.13
C GLN A 102 -1.72 -0.54 13.59
N LEU A 103 -1.14 0.23 12.67
CA LEU A 103 0.01 1.07 12.99
C LEU A 103 -0.37 2.19 13.97
N ALA A 104 -1.54 2.80 13.80
CA ALA A 104 -2.04 3.82 14.71
C ALA A 104 -2.18 3.28 16.13
N SER A 105 -2.63 2.02 16.26
CA SER A 105 -2.73 1.36 17.55
C SER A 105 -1.38 1.26 18.26
N PHE A 106 -0.29 1.03 17.52
CA PHE A 106 1.06 1.03 18.09
C PHE A 106 1.52 2.42 18.51
N LEU A 107 1.22 3.42 17.68
CA LEU A 107 1.72 4.78 17.90
C LEU A 107 1.00 5.51 19.03
N THR A 108 -0.21 5.09 19.38
CA THR A 108 -1.02 5.73 20.44
C THR A 108 -0.81 5.12 21.81
N LYS A 109 0.00 4.11 21.92
CA LYS A 109 0.32 3.47 23.22
C LYS A 109 1.40 4.21 23.96
#